data_39162d639c7f6deb0adf76766786806a
#
_entry.id   39162d639c7f6deb0adf76766786806a
#
_cell.length_a   1.000
_cell.length_b   1.000
_cell.length_c   1.000
_cell.angle_alpha   90.00
_cell.angle_beta   90.00
_cell.angle_gamma   90.00
#
_symmetry.space_group_name_H-M   'P 1'
#
loop_
_entity.id
_entity.type
_entity.pdbx_description
1 polymer ?
#
loop_
_entity_poly.entity_id
_entity_poly.type
_entity_poly.pdbx_seq_one_letter_code
_entity_poly.pdbx_strand_id
1 'polypeptide(L)'
;MTLGSLDNEIIFKKAFTDKIVFKAFVRDILGLDVEVDKIETEKKFDPKVGYIDFELDIFAETIDKRIVIEIQRIEYDHNFDRFLHYFLMVIAEQQKRAKDYGIDQTVYLIVVLTAPYTISEKNGKAIKDEVLLIKLNPKTLKGDERDLYGHKFVILNPNHMDEETPPAIRDWLRLIYESIHNSSDAVINRENEGIRRAAELISFENLTPEERALSKNKEAAKIVIAKIENAKVLEIAKKLLKLGATTEMISESTDLGLEAIERLKQDLEA
;
A
#
# COMPACT_ATOMS: atom_id res chain seq x y z
N MET A 1 5.30 6.36 -21.99
CA MET A 1 5.64 7.27 -20.85
C MET A 1 6.08 6.38 -19.71
N THR A 2 7.32 6.47 -19.31
CA THR A 2 7.85 5.69 -18.17
C THR A 2 7.46 6.37 -16.87
N LEU A 3 6.91 5.61 -15.93
CA LEU A 3 6.49 6.10 -14.61
C LEU A 3 7.56 5.84 -13.56
N GLY A 4 7.71 6.77 -12.62
CA GLY A 4 8.42 6.51 -11.37
C GLY A 4 7.60 5.62 -10.46
N SER A 5 8.27 4.73 -9.72
CA SER A 5 7.60 3.74 -8.88
C SER A 5 6.96 4.37 -7.65
N LEU A 6 5.65 4.18 -7.48
CA LEU A 6 4.89 4.64 -6.32
C LEU A 6 5.17 3.83 -5.05
N ASP A 7 6.00 2.78 -5.09
CA ASP A 7 6.55 2.18 -3.88
C ASP A 7 7.75 2.97 -3.32
N ASN A 8 8.18 4.04 -4.01
CA ASN A 8 9.15 4.99 -3.48
C ASN A 8 8.42 6.11 -2.75
N GLU A 9 8.75 6.30 -1.48
CA GLU A 9 8.10 7.28 -0.61
C GLU A 9 8.17 8.73 -1.13
N ILE A 10 9.32 9.13 -1.69
CA ILE A 10 9.50 10.47 -2.23
C ILE A 10 8.59 10.67 -3.46
N ILE A 11 8.52 9.69 -4.35
CA ILE A 11 7.67 9.72 -5.54
C ILE A 11 6.19 9.66 -5.14
N PHE A 12 5.85 8.83 -4.14
CA PHE A 12 4.51 8.75 -3.60
C PHE A 12 4.07 10.09 -2.98
N LYS A 13 4.89 10.65 -2.09
CA LYS A 13 4.62 11.96 -1.48
C LYS A 13 4.49 13.05 -2.55
N LYS A 14 5.37 13.07 -3.57
CA LYS A 14 5.29 14.03 -4.69
C LYS A 14 3.94 13.96 -5.42
N ALA A 15 3.41 12.76 -5.69
CA ALA A 15 2.12 12.61 -6.35
C ALA A 15 0.96 13.00 -5.43
N PHE A 16 0.91 12.42 -4.23
CA PHE A 16 -0.25 12.50 -3.36
C PHE A 16 -0.33 13.77 -2.49
N THR A 17 0.69 14.64 -2.54
CA THR A 17 0.62 16.00 -1.96
C THR A 17 0.15 17.05 -2.97
N ASP A 18 0.05 16.72 -4.26
CA ASP A 18 -0.63 17.59 -5.23
C ASP A 18 -2.14 17.64 -4.91
N LYS A 19 -2.69 18.83 -4.79
CA LYS A 19 -4.10 19.02 -4.35
C LYS A 19 -5.11 18.35 -5.27
N ILE A 20 -4.87 18.32 -6.58
CA ILE A 20 -5.77 17.67 -7.55
C ILE A 20 -5.76 16.16 -7.33
N VAL A 21 -4.57 15.59 -7.20
CA VAL A 21 -4.38 14.15 -6.94
C VAL A 21 -5.00 13.75 -5.60
N PHE A 22 -4.68 14.49 -4.53
CA PHE A 22 -5.17 14.20 -3.19
C PHE A 22 -6.71 14.22 -3.14
N LYS A 23 -7.33 15.29 -3.64
CA LYS A 23 -8.79 15.43 -3.64
C LYS A 23 -9.48 14.35 -4.46
N ALA A 24 -8.96 14.05 -5.66
CA ALA A 24 -9.50 12.99 -6.50
C ALA A 24 -9.35 11.61 -5.85
N PHE A 25 -8.20 11.32 -5.25
CA PHE A 25 -7.97 10.05 -4.53
C PHE A 25 -8.92 9.89 -3.35
N VAL A 26 -9.03 10.91 -2.49
CA VAL A 26 -9.93 10.89 -1.33
C VAL A 26 -11.39 10.73 -1.77
N ARG A 27 -11.82 11.44 -2.81
CA ARG A 27 -13.17 11.30 -3.37
C ARG A 27 -13.41 9.88 -3.87
N ASP A 28 -12.50 9.33 -4.64
CA ASP A 28 -12.68 8.03 -5.30
C ASP A 28 -12.61 6.86 -4.32
N ILE A 29 -11.79 6.98 -3.24
CA ILE A 29 -11.64 5.93 -2.23
C ILE A 29 -12.70 6.03 -1.13
N LEU A 30 -13.02 7.23 -0.66
CA LEU A 30 -13.88 7.43 0.52
C LEU A 30 -15.29 7.92 0.18
N GLY A 31 -15.52 8.35 -1.07
CA GLY A 31 -16.76 9.02 -1.48
C GLY A 31 -16.92 10.42 -0.88
N LEU A 32 -15.82 11.13 -0.63
CA LEU A 32 -15.80 12.43 0.06
C LEU A 32 -15.22 13.51 -0.84
N ASP A 33 -15.99 14.57 -1.05
CA ASP A 33 -15.46 15.81 -1.58
C ASP A 33 -14.85 16.63 -0.44
N VAL A 34 -13.57 17.00 -0.59
CA VAL A 34 -12.84 17.73 0.44
C VAL A 34 -12.15 18.96 -0.14
N GLU A 35 -12.21 20.06 0.60
CA GLU A 35 -11.41 21.24 0.34
C GLU A 35 -10.28 21.30 1.37
N VAL A 36 -9.04 21.21 0.91
CA VAL A 36 -7.85 21.24 1.77
C VAL A 36 -6.98 22.43 1.44
N ASP A 37 -6.63 23.20 2.46
CA ASP A 37 -5.73 24.36 2.30
C ASP A 37 -4.28 23.91 2.21
N LYS A 38 -3.90 22.96 3.06
CA LYS A 38 -2.54 22.44 3.18
C LYS A 38 -2.55 20.92 3.30
N ILE A 39 -1.59 20.31 2.60
CA ILE A 39 -1.24 18.89 2.75
C ILE A 39 0.17 18.86 3.33
N GLU A 40 0.33 18.19 4.47
CA GLU A 40 1.60 18.10 5.19
C GLU A 40 2.19 16.70 4.99
N THR A 41 3.52 16.62 4.98
CA THR A 41 4.26 15.35 5.02
C THR A 41 5.01 15.26 6.34
N GLU A 42 5.29 14.03 6.77
CA GLU A 42 6.09 13.76 7.98
C GLU A 42 5.50 14.45 9.21
N LYS A 43 4.16 14.41 9.30
CA LYS A 43 3.44 15.07 10.39
C LYS A 43 3.65 14.35 11.70
N LYS A 44 4.18 15.10 12.68
CA LYS A 44 4.29 14.69 14.08
C LYS A 44 3.33 15.50 14.93
N PHE A 45 2.82 14.88 15.98
CA PHE A 45 2.01 15.54 16.98
C PHE A 45 2.81 15.76 18.27
N ASP A 46 2.77 16.98 18.80
CA ASP A 46 3.44 17.37 20.03
C ASP A 46 2.40 18.02 20.99
N PRO A 47 2.34 17.63 22.27
CA PRO A 47 3.12 16.59 22.92
C PRO A 47 2.64 15.19 22.51
N LYS A 48 3.53 14.20 22.66
CA LYS A 48 3.28 12.80 22.32
C LYS A 48 2.07 12.23 23.08
N VAL A 49 1.34 11.36 22.40
CA VAL A 49 0.34 10.49 23.03
C VAL A 49 0.99 9.12 23.22
N GLY A 50 1.33 8.79 24.46
CA GLY A 50 2.03 7.54 24.78
C GLY A 50 3.55 7.60 24.55
N TYR A 51 4.20 6.43 24.57
CA TYR A 51 5.67 6.29 24.48
C TYR A 51 6.17 6.07 23.04
N ILE A 52 5.26 5.75 22.10
CA ILE A 52 5.63 5.44 20.72
C ILE A 52 5.61 6.72 19.91
N ASP A 53 6.76 7.09 19.36
CA ASP A 53 6.85 8.14 18.35
C ASP A 53 6.29 7.62 17.03
N PHE A 54 5.44 8.42 16.41
CA PHE A 54 4.96 8.14 15.06
C PHE A 54 4.96 9.39 14.22
N GLU A 55 5.10 9.18 12.94
CA GLU A 55 5.15 10.19 11.92
C GLU A 55 4.23 9.75 10.78
N LEU A 56 3.36 10.65 10.34
CA LEU A 56 2.40 10.38 9.28
C LEU A 56 2.99 10.77 7.93
N ASP A 57 2.90 9.86 6.95
CA ASP A 57 3.45 10.09 5.62
C ASP A 57 2.81 11.31 4.94
N ILE A 58 1.48 11.36 4.90
CA ILE A 58 0.71 12.48 4.34
C ILE A 58 -0.47 12.77 5.27
N PHE A 59 -0.64 14.02 5.62
CA PHE A 59 -1.70 14.51 6.50
C PHE A 59 -2.36 15.75 5.94
N ALA A 60 -3.68 15.78 5.94
CA ALA A 60 -4.47 16.97 5.65
C ALA A 60 -5.59 17.14 6.67
N GLU A 61 -5.87 18.39 7.01
CA GLU A 61 -6.89 18.76 7.99
C GLU A 61 -7.86 19.79 7.37
N THR A 62 -9.14 19.59 7.60
CA THR A 62 -10.21 20.55 7.32
C THR A 62 -10.88 20.95 8.64
N ILE A 63 -11.94 21.77 8.59
CA ILE A 63 -12.69 22.15 9.78
C ILE A 63 -13.27 20.91 10.49
N ASP A 64 -13.73 19.91 9.73
CA ASP A 64 -14.49 18.77 10.22
C ASP A 64 -13.83 17.41 9.94
N LYS A 65 -12.67 17.38 9.28
CA LYS A 65 -12.01 16.12 8.87
C LYS A 65 -10.51 16.15 9.05
N ARG A 66 -9.95 14.99 9.38
CA ARG A 66 -8.51 14.67 9.29
C ARG A 66 -8.32 13.49 8.36
N ILE A 67 -7.46 13.65 7.39
CA ILE A 67 -7.20 12.64 6.36
C ILE A 67 -5.72 12.29 6.40
N VAL A 68 -5.44 11.02 6.58
CA VAL A 68 -4.09 10.45 6.61
C VAL A 68 -3.96 9.46 5.47
N ILE A 69 -2.87 9.56 4.70
CA ILE A 69 -2.51 8.57 3.68
C ILE A 69 -1.13 8.03 4.03
N GLU A 70 -1.04 6.72 4.24
CA GLU A 70 0.16 5.97 4.59
C GLU A 70 0.56 5.04 3.46
N ILE A 71 1.86 4.90 3.23
CA ILE A 71 2.41 3.93 2.30
C ILE A 71 3.16 2.83 3.06
N GLN A 72 2.83 1.58 2.82
CA GLN A 72 3.52 0.43 3.40
C GLN A 72 4.26 -0.34 2.32
N ARG A 73 5.59 -0.28 2.37
CA ARG A 73 6.51 -0.81 1.35
C ARG A 73 7.18 -2.12 1.71
N ILE A 74 7.25 -2.42 2.99
CA ILE A 74 7.97 -3.57 3.51
C ILE A 74 7.02 -4.37 4.38
N GLU A 75 7.05 -5.68 4.24
CA GLU A 75 6.35 -6.59 5.13
C GLU A 75 7.04 -6.58 6.51
N TYR A 76 6.27 -6.29 7.57
CA TYR A 76 6.71 -6.36 8.95
C TYR A 76 5.84 -7.35 9.72
N ASP A 77 6.43 -8.08 10.66
CA ASP A 77 5.74 -9.07 11.52
C ASP A 77 4.69 -8.47 12.48
N HIS A 78 4.56 -7.15 12.52
CA HIS A 78 3.64 -6.47 13.46
C HIS A 78 2.19 -6.47 13.01
N ASN A 79 1.83 -7.18 11.97
CA ASN A 79 0.52 -7.07 11.35
C ASN A 79 0.20 -5.58 11.04
N PHE A 80 -1.04 -5.18 11.13
CA PHE A 80 -1.48 -3.81 10.91
C PHE A 80 -1.67 -3.00 12.20
N ASP A 81 -1.14 -3.48 13.33
CA ASP A 81 -1.25 -2.82 14.64
C ASP A 81 -0.68 -1.41 14.62
N ARG A 82 0.39 -1.18 13.83
CA ARG A 82 0.96 0.15 13.63
C ARG A 82 -0.06 1.14 13.07
N PHE A 83 -0.80 0.75 12.05
CA PHE A 83 -1.78 1.62 11.42
C PHE A 83 -3.03 1.80 12.28
N LEU A 84 -3.44 0.76 13.00
CA LEU A 84 -4.48 0.89 14.00
C LEU A 84 -4.05 1.87 15.11
N HIS A 85 -2.80 1.78 15.55
CA HIS A 85 -2.23 2.74 16.50
C HIS A 85 -2.27 4.17 15.94
N TYR A 86 -1.82 4.41 14.72
CA TYR A 86 -1.88 5.73 14.08
C TYR A 86 -3.30 6.28 14.03
N PHE A 87 -4.24 5.46 13.60
CA PHE A 87 -5.65 5.83 13.53
C PHE A 87 -6.21 6.27 14.89
N LEU A 88 -5.97 5.46 15.93
CA LEU A 88 -6.40 5.77 17.29
C LEU A 88 -5.71 7.03 17.84
N MET A 89 -4.42 7.21 17.55
CA MET A 89 -3.68 8.38 18.03
C MET A 89 -4.12 9.68 17.36
N VAL A 90 -4.42 9.65 16.06
CA VAL A 90 -4.96 10.84 15.35
C VAL A 90 -6.34 11.22 15.88
N ILE A 91 -7.16 10.25 16.28
CA ILE A 91 -8.44 10.50 16.95
C ILE A 91 -8.19 11.07 18.36
N ALA A 92 -7.35 10.44 19.16
CA ALA A 92 -7.08 10.82 20.55
C ALA A 92 -6.37 12.17 20.68
N GLU A 93 -5.57 12.58 19.69
CA GLU A 93 -4.85 13.85 19.70
C GLU A 93 -5.79 15.06 19.78
N GLN A 94 -6.99 14.93 19.25
CA GLN A 94 -8.01 16.00 19.34
C GLN A 94 -8.35 16.35 20.78
N GLN A 95 -8.35 15.38 21.69
CA GLN A 95 -8.64 15.58 23.11
C GLN A 95 -7.63 16.52 23.82
N LYS A 96 -6.41 16.67 23.32
CA LYS A 96 -5.42 17.58 23.87
C LYS A 96 -5.78 19.06 23.67
N ARG A 97 -6.57 19.36 22.65
CA ARG A 97 -6.99 20.71 22.31
C ARG A 97 -8.38 21.03 22.87
N ALA A 98 -9.14 19.99 23.18
CA ALA A 98 -10.48 20.13 23.72
C ALA A 98 -10.47 20.37 25.23
N LYS A 99 -11.39 21.21 25.71
CA LYS A 99 -11.65 21.38 27.13
C LYS A 99 -12.67 20.36 27.67
N ASP A 100 -13.19 19.54 26.80
CA ASP A 100 -14.19 18.50 27.05
C ASP A 100 -13.81 17.20 26.30
N TYR A 101 -14.68 16.20 26.31
CA TYR A 101 -14.47 14.93 25.62
C TYR A 101 -14.84 14.98 24.12
N GLY A 102 -15.04 16.17 23.56
CA GLY A 102 -15.40 16.34 22.14
C GLY A 102 -14.34 15.77 21.19
N ILE A 103 -14.79 15.12 20.13
CA ILE A 103 -14.01 14.71 18.96
C ILE A 103 -14.69 15.39 17.78
N ASP A 104 -14.15 16.56 17.41
CA ASP A 104 -14.83 17.48 16.47
C ASP A 104 -14.59 17.11 15.01
N GLN A 105 -13.50 16.39 14.73
CA GLN A 105 -13.12 16.04 13.38
C GLN A 105 -13.22 14.55 13.14
N THR A 106 -13.85 14.17 12.05
CA THR A 106 -13.85 12.78 11.58
C THR A 106 -12.49 12.43 11.00
N VAL A 107 -11.93 11.28 11.42
CA VAL A 107 -10.63 10.80 10.98
C VAL A 107 -10.80 9.74 9.91
N TYR A 108 -10.07 9.90 8.83
CA TYR A 108 -9.94 8.95 7.73
C TYR A 108 -8.46 8.56 7.59
N LEU A 109 -8.16 7.26 7.70
CA LEU A 109 -6.84 6.72 7.42
C LEU A 109 -6.92 5.83 6.20
N ILE A 110 -6.09 6.08 5.19
CA ILE A 110 -5.94 5.25 4.00
C ILE A 110 -4.52 4.68 4.01
N VAL A 111 -4.38 3.37 4.05
CA VAL A 111 -3.10 2.68 3.96
C VAL A 111 -2.99 2.02 2.59
N VAL A 112 -1.92 2.31 1.87
CA VAL A 112 -1.61 1.73 0.56
C VAL A 112 -0.50 0.70 0.73
N LEU A 113 -0.80 -0.57 0.46
CA LEU A 113 0.16 -1.67 0.51
C LEU A 113 0.83 -1.81 -0.85
N THR A 114 2.09 -1.41 -0.98
CA THR A 114 2.82 -1.50 -2.25
C THR A 114 3.69 -2.75 -2.38
N ALA A 115 3.97 -3.42 -1.25
CA ALA A 115 4.60 -4.74 -1.25
C ALA A 115 3.55 -5.85 -1.40
N PRO A 116 3.92 -7.04 -1.89
CA PRO A 116 3.04 -8.20 -1.84
C PRO A 116 2.86 -8.64 -0.38
N TYR A 117 1.69 -8.36 0.17
CA TYR A 117 1.33 -8.74 1.53
C TYR A 117 0.42 -9.94 1.54
N THR A 118 0.73 -10.91 2.40
CA THR A 118 -0.22 -11.93 2.81
C THR A 118 -0.80 -11.52 4.16
N ILE A 119 -2.03 -11.00 4.15
CA ILE A 119 -2.80 -10.73 5.37
C ILE A 119 -3.60 -11.99 5.67
N SER A 120 -3.65 -12.37 6.94
CA SER A 120 -4.44 -13.52 7.37
C SER A 120 -5.39 -13.16 8.50
N GLU A 121 -6.57 -13.78 8.48
CA GLU A 121 -7.45 -13.81 9.63
C GLU A 121 -6.77 -14.52 10.81
N LYS A 122 -7.29 -14.35 12.02
CA LYS A 122 -6.76 -15.03 13.23
C LYS A 122 -6.75 -16.57 13.13
N ASN A 123 -7.58 -17.14 12.27
CA ASN A 123 -7.62 -18.57 11.98
C ASN A 123 -6.58 -19.03 10.94
N GLY A 124 -5.75 -18.13 10.44
CA GLY A 124 -4.72 -18.40 9.43
C GLY A 124 -5.21 -18.36 7.98
N LYS A 125 -6.50 -18.07 7.72
CA LYS A 125 -7.03 -17.94 6.36
C LYS A 125 -6.48 -16.66 5.71
N ALA A 126 -5.86 -16.78 4.54
CA ALA A 126 -5.37 -15.65 3.79
C ALA A 126 -6.51 -14.74 3.31
N ILE A 127 -6.34 -13.43 3.49
CA ILE A 127 -7.24 -12.39 2.99
C ILE A 127 -6.70 -11.95 1.63
N LYS A 128 -7.56 -12.02 0.61
CA LYS A 128 -7.22 -11.64 -0.77
C LYS A 128 -8.06 -10.47 -1.28
N ASP A 129 -8.63 -9.72 -0.34
CA ASP A 129 -9.45 -8.57 -0.68
C ASP A 129 -8.55 -7.37 -1.05
N GLU A 130 -8.91 -6.66 -2.10
CA GLU A 130 -8.20 -5.47 -2.57
C GLU A 130 -8.47 -4.24 -1.70
N VAL A 131 -9.61 -4.24 -0.98
CA VAL A 131 -10.01 -3.17 -0.07
C VAL A 131 -10.56 -3.76 1.24
N LEU A 132 -9.94 -3.38 2.35
CA LEU A 132 -10.48 -3.64 3.68
C LEU A 132 -10.95 -2.32 4.30
N LEU A 133 -12.18 -2.29 4.79
CA LEU A 133 -12.79 -1.10 5.40
C LEU A 133 -13.16 -1.36 6.86
N ILE A 134 -12.57 -0.58 7.76
CA ILE A 134 -12.92 -0.52 9.17
C ILE A 134 -13.73 0.76 9.42
N LYS A 135 -14.90 0.63 10.03
CA LYS A 135 -15.76 1.73 10.45
C LYS A 135 -15.96 1.70 11.96
N LEU A 136 -15.79 2.83 12.62
CA LEU A 136 -16.02 2.94 14.08
C LEU A 136 -17.48 3.24 14.46
N ASN A 137 -18.39 3.10 13.52
CA ASN A 137 -19.79 3.27 13.82
C ASN A 137 -20.37 2.08 14.59
N PRO A 138 -21.19 2.28 15.62
CA PRO A 138 -21.84 1.20 16.33
C PRO A 138 -22.92 0.54 15.46
N LYS A 139 -23.12 -0.76 15.70
CA LYS A 139 -24.22 -1.52 15.09
C LYS A 139 -25.23 -1.94 16.15
N THR A 140 -26.49 -1.98 15.76
CA THR A 140 -27.53 -2.61 16.59
C THR A 140 -27.32 -4.12 16.65
N LEU A 141 -27.97 -4.79 17.60
CA LEU A 141 -27.96 -6.26 17.64
C LEU A 141 -28.56 -6.93 16.38
N LYS A 142 -29.31 -6.16 15.58
CA LYS A 142 -29.89 -6.60 14.30
C LYS A 142 -28.94 -6.37 13.12
N GLY A 143 -27.76 -5.76 13.35
CA GLY A 143 -26.74 -5.49 12.34
C GLY A 143 -26.84 -4.11 11.66
N ASP A 144 -27.84 -3.29 11.97
CA ASP A 144 -27.98 -1.95 11.40
C ASP A 144 -26.87 -1.03 11.93
N GLU A 145 -26.14 -0.37 11.06
CA GLU A 145 -25.14 0.64 11.41
C GLU A 145 -25.83 1.96 11.83
N ARG A 146 -25.27 2.62 12.84
CA ARG A 146 -25.69 3.96 13.28
C ARG A 146 -24.52 4.91 13.10
N ASP A 147 -24.73 5.96 12.32
CA ASP A 147 -23.72 6.97 12.01
C ASP A 147 -23.56 7.94 13.20
N LEU A 148 -22.65 7.59 14.12
CA LEU A 148 -22.34 8.40 15.31
C LEU A 148 -20.95 9.02 15.26
N TYR A 149 -19.96 8.29 14.74
CA TYR A 149 -18.56 8.72 14.79
C TYR A 149 -17.99 8.99 13.42
N GLY A 150 -18.40 8.22 12.39
CA GLY A 150 -18.00 8.42 11.01
C GLY A 150 -16.54 8.07 10.67
N HIS A 151 -15.68 7.79 11.66
CA HIS A 151 -14.27 7.47 11.42
C HIS A 151 -14.09 6.21 10.58
N LYS A 152 -13.18 6.24 9.62
CA LYS A 152 -12.91 5.11 8.71
C LYS A 152 -11.41 4.86 8.59
N PHE A 153 -11.05 3.59 8.55
CA PHE A 153 -9.72 3.14 8.21
C PHE A 153 -9.80 2.19 7.02
N VAL A 154 -9.11 2.52 5.93
CA VAL A 154 -9.13 1.77 4.67
C VAL A 154 -7.74 1.22 4.40
N ILE A 155 -7.66 -0.05 4.04
CA ILE A 155 -6.44 -0.69 3.56
C ILE A 155 -6.65 -1.04 2.09
N LEU A 156 -5.75 -0.58 1.24
CA LEU A 156 -5.75 -0.81 -0.20
C LEU A 156 -4.61 -1.74 -0.58
N ASN A 157 -4.91 -2.83 -1.28
CA ASN A 157 -3.92 -3.79 -1.78
C ASN A 157 -3.98 -3.88 -3.32
N PRO A 158 -3.13 -3.15 -4.05
CA PRO A 158 -3.10 -3.16 -5.50
C PRO A 158 -2.86 -4.54 -6.13
N ASN A 159 -2.24 -5.47 -5.37
CA ASN A 159 -1.93 -6.81 -5.88
C ASN A 159 -3.14 -7.75 -5.93
N HIS A 160 -4.25 -7.38 -5.29
CA HIS A 160 -5.47 -8.18 -5.22
C HIS A 160 -6.66 -7.60 -6.01
N MET A 161 -6.46 -6.48 -6.72
CA MET A 161 -7.54 -5.90 -7.53
C MET A 161 -8.00 -6.88 -8.62
N ASP A 162 -9.29 -6.89 -8.88
CA ASP A 162 -9.94 -7.70 -9.92
C ASP A 162 -10.99 -6.91 -10.70
N GLU A 163 -11.80 -7.60 -11.49
CA GLU A 163 -12.84 -6.97 -12.30
C GLU A 163 -14.07 -6.53 -11.47
N GLU A 164 -14.26 -7.10 -10.28
CA GLU A 164 -15.36 -6.75 -9.36
C GLU A 164 -15.02 -5.51 -8.52
N THR A 165 -13.73 -5.15 -8.44
CA THR A 165 -13.28 -3.92 -7.78
C THR A 165 -13.97 -2.70 -8.38
N PRO A 166 -14.60 -1.81 -7.58
CA PRO A 166 -15.27 -0.61 -8.09
C PRO A 166 -14.36 0.21 -9.02
N PRO A 167 -14.82 0.62 -10.21
CA PRO A 167 -13.97 1.22 -11.24
C PRO A 167 -13.09 2.37 -10.75
N ALA A 168 -13.64 3.29 -9.95
CA ALA A 168 -12.89 4.42 -9.43
C ALA A 168 -11.72 3.97 -8.54
N ILE A 169 -11.95 3.00 -7.65
CA ILE A 169 -10.90 2.43 -6.79
C ILE A 169 -9.90 1.64 -7.64
N ARG A 170 -10.38 0.78 -8.53
CA ARG A 170 -9.56 -0.04 -9.41
C ARG A 170 -8.58 0.79 -10.23
N ASP A 171 -8.99 1.95 -10.72
CA ASP A 171 -8.14 2.83 -11.52
C ASP A 171 -6.95 3.35 -10.70
N TRP A 172 -7.15 3.70 -9.42
CA TRP A 172 -6.06 4.07 -8.51
C TRP A 172 -5.16 2.90 -8.17
N LEU A 173 -5.74 1.74 -7.86
CA LEU A 173 -4.96 0.53 -7.58
C LEU A 173 -4.12 0.14 -8.81
N ARG A 174 -4.68 0.26 -10.01
CA ARG A 174 -3.97 0.02 -11.27
C ARG A 174 -2.83 1.00 -11.49
N LEU A 175 -3.03 2.31 -11.28
CA LEU A 175 -1.94 3.28 -11.37
C LEU A 175 -0.77 2.89 -10.46
N ILE A 176 -1.07 2.52 -9.21
CA ILE A 176 -0.07 2.12 -8.23
C ILE A 176 0.64 0.85 -8.70
N TYR A 177 -0.11 -0.20 -9.04
CA TYR A 177 0.43 -1.48 -9.53
C TYR A 177 1.31 -1.31 -10.77
N GLU A 178 0.80 -0.63 -11.79
CA GLU A 178 1.52 -0.42 -13.05
C GLU A 178 2.80 0.38 -12.86
N SER A 179 2.79 1.41 -12.01
CA SER A 179 4.00 2.19 -11.70
C SER A 179 5.11 1.35 -11.06
N ILE A 180 4.74 0.27 -10.34
CA ILE A 180 5.66 -0.60 -9.62
C ILE A 180 6.18 -1.75 -10.51
N HIS A 181 5.30 -2.34 -11.32
CA HIS A 181 5.55 -3.58 -12.05
C HIS A 181 5.76 -3.40 -13.56
N ASN A 182 5.12 -2.40 -14.17
CA ASN A 182 5.10 -2.20 -15.63
C ASN A 182 5.40 -0.74 -16.01
N SER A 183 6.36 -0.11 -15.33
CA SER A 183 6.61 1.34 -15.39
C SER A 183 6.83 1.91 -16.81
N SER A 184 7.40 1.15 -17.75
CA SER A 184 7.65 1.57 -19.14
C SER A 184 6.40 1.50 -20.02
N ASP A 185 5.51 0.54 -19.76
CA ASP A 185 4.35 0.21 -20.59
C ASP A 185 3.03 0.29 -19.79
N ALA A 186 2.98 1.15 -18.78
CA ALA A 186 1.87 1.29 -17.85
C ALA A 186 0.54 1.57 -18.55
N VAL A 187 -0.47 0.73 -18.27
CA VAL A 187 -1.84 0.86 -18.78
C VAL A 187 -2.72 1.47 -17.69
N ILE A 188 -2.99 2.77 -17.79
CA ILE A 188 -3.73 3.55 -16.80
C ILE A 188 -4.90 4.31 -17.41
N ASN A 189 -5.93 4.58 -16.62
CA ASN A 189 -7.06 5.42 -17.04
C ASN A 189 -6.69 6.90 -16.98
N ARG A 190 -6.48 7.53 -18.15
CA ARG A 190 -6.13 8.96 -18.26
C ARG A 190 -7.34 9.89 -18.35
N GLU A 191 -8.54 9.35 -18.42
CA GLU A 191 -9.76 10.15 -18.40
C GLU A 191 -10.05 10.69 -17.00
N ASN A 192 -9.63 9.97 -15.96
CA ASN A 192 -9.64 10.47 -14.59
C ASN A 192 -8.55 11.53 -14.42
N GLU A 193 -8.96 12.77 -14.11
CA GLU A 193 -8.06 13.92 -13.99
C GLU A 193 -7.00 13.70 -12.89
N GLY A 194 -7.38 13.13 -11.75
CA GLY A 194 -6.46 12.86 -10.65
C GLY A 194 -5.39 11.85 -11.05
N ILE A 195 -5.77 10.77 -11.73
CA ILE A 195 -4.86 9.72 -12.21
C ILE A 195 -3.94 10.28 -13.29
N ARG A 196 -4.48 11.05 -14.25
CA ARG A 196 -3.67 11.73 -15.27
C ARG A 196 -2.63 12.64 -14.62
N ARG A 197 -3.07 13.46 -13.66
CA ARG A 197 -2.18 14.39 -12.95
C ARG A 197 -1.11 13.65 -12.14
N ALA A 198 -1.47 12.59 -11.42
CA ALA A 198 -0.52 11.75 -10.70
C ALA A 198 0.53 11.14 -11.64
N ALA A 199 0.08 10.56 -12.77
CA ALA A 199 0.97 9.99 -13.77
C ALA A 199 1.93 11.03 -14.40
N GLU A 200 1.46 12.25 -14.65
CA GLU A 200 2.30 13.35 -15.09
C GLU A 200 3.39 13.68 -14.07
N LEU A 201 3.02 13.82 -12.79
CA LEU A 201 3.96 14.15 -11.71
C LEU A 201 5.05 13.11 -11.52
N ILE A 202 4.71 11.82 -11.67
CA ILE A 202 5.65 10.71 -11.51
C ILE A 202 6.30 10.27 -12.82
N SER A 203 5.98 10.90 -13.96
CA SER A 203 6.67 10.64 -15.22
C SER A 203 8.17 10.89 -15.08
N PHE A 204 8.99 9.99 -15.62
CA PHE A 204 10.45 10.12 -15.59
C PHE A 204 10.94 11.46 -16.14
N GLU A 205 10.21 12.07 -17.07
CA GLU A 205 10.52 13.39 -17.63
C GLU A 205 10.39 14.50 -16.58
N ASN A 206 9.46 14.34 -15.64
CA ASN A 206 9.13 15.31 -14.59
C ASN A 206 9.79 15.02 -13.23
N LEU A 207 10.57 13.93 -13.13
CA LEU A 207 11.38 13.64 -11.95
C LEU A 207 12.70 14.41 -11.98
N THR A 208 13.13 14.89 -10.81
CA THR A 208 14.47 15.47 -10.66
C THR A 208 15.57 14.41 -10.86
N PRO A 209 16.83 14.81 -11.11
CA PRO A 209 17.94 13.87 -11.21
C PRO A 209 18.07 12.97 -9.98
N GLU A 210 17.84 13.50 -8.78
CA GLU A 210 17.90 12.79 -7.51
C GLU A 210 16.76 11.76 -7.40
N GLU A 211 15.52 12.17 -7.73
CA GLU A 211 14.35 11.26 -7.75
C GLU A 211 14.54 10.11 -8.77
N ARG A 212 15.12 10.42 -9.93
CA ARG A 212 15.47 9.41 -10.95
C ARG A 212 16.54 8.44 -10.46
N ALA A 213 17.57 8.95 -9.77
CA ALA A 213 18.63 8.12 -9.20
C ALA A 213 18.10 7.17 -8.14
N LEU A 214 17.23 7.66 -7.24
CA LEU A 214 16.58 6.85 -6.22
C LEU A 214 15.69 5.76 -6.82
N SER A 215 14.93 6.09 -7.87
CA SER A 215 14.09 5.12 -8.58
C SER A 215 14.95 4.03 -9.25
N LYS A 216 16.03 4.41 -9.93
CA LYS A 216 16.95 3.44 -10.59
C LYS A 216 17.70 2.58 -9.59
N ASN A 217 18.18 3.14 -8.49
CA ASN A 217 18.89 2.37 -7.46
C ASN A 217 17.99 1.31 -6.81
N LYS A 218 16.71 1.64 -6.64
CA LYS A 218 15.72 0.71 -6.10
C LYS A 218 15.41 -0.43 -7.07
N GLU A 219 15.29 -0.11 -8.37
CA GLU A 219 15.08 -1.11 -9.41
C GLU A 219 16.27 -2.05 -9.53
N ALA A 220 17.49 -1.52 -9.48
CA ALA A 220 18.71 -2.31 -9.42
C ALA A 220 18.76 -3.20 -8.16
N ALA A 221 18.37 -2.68 -7.00
CA ALA A 221 18.31 -3.46 -5.76
C ALA A 221 17.27 -4.59 -5.85
N LYS A 222 16.07 -4.33 -6.41
CA LYS A 222 15.04 -5.35 -6.64
C LYS A 222 15.56 -6.48 -7.53
N ILE A 223 16.28 -6.14 -8.63
CA ILE A 223 16.88 -7.14 -9.54
C ILE A 223 17.91 -8.01 -8.79
N VAL A 224 18.73 -7.40 -7.94
CA VAL A 224 19.73 -8.13 -7.15
C VAL A 224 19.05 -9.04 -6.13
N ILE A 225 18.03 -8.55 -5.41
CA ILE A 225 17.27 -9.35 -4.44
C ILE A 225 16.59 -10.54 -5.14
N ALA A 226 15.89 -10.30 -6.25
CA ALA A 226 15.24 -11.36 -7.03
C ALA A 226 16.26 -12.42 -7.53
N LYS A 227 17.47 -12.00 -7.93
CA LYS A 227 18.54 -12.95 -8.30
C LYS A 227 19.01 -13.78 -7.12
N ILE A 228 19.13 -13.19 -5.92
CA ILE A 228 19.54 -13.89 -4.71
C ILE A 228 18.45 -14.89 -4.28
N GLU A 229 17.18 -14.48 -4.31
CA GLU A 229 16.05 -15.35 -4.00
C GLU A 229 15.94 -16.52 -4.97
N ASN A 230 16.01 -16.27 -6.27
CA ASN A 230 16.04 -17.32 -7.28
C ASN A 230 17.23 -18.28 -7.09
N ALA A 231 18.41 -17.77 -6.75
CA ALA A 231 19.58 -18.62 -6.47
C ALA A 231 19.36 -19.51 -5.25
N LYS A 232 18.72 -19.00 -4.18
CA LYS A 232 18.35 -19.78 -2.99
C LYS A 232 17.32 -20.86 -3.32
N VAL A 233 16.28 -20.54 -4.10
CA VAL A 233 15.27 -21.49 -4.54
C VAL A 233 15.90 -22.61 -5.37
N LEU A 234 16.80 -22.29 -6.30
CA LEU A 234 17.53 -23.28 -7.07
C LEU A 234 18.44 -24.16 -6.20
N GLU A 235 19.08 -23.59 -5.17
CA GLU A 235 19.90 -24.36 -4.22
C GLU A 235 19.03 -25.33 -3.39
N ILE A 236 17.86 -24.90 -2.94
CA ILE A 236 16.90 -25.75 -2.24
C ILE A 236 16.44 -26.91 -3.17
N ALA A 237 16.06 -26.59 -4.40
CA ALA A 237 15.63 -27.60 -5.38
C ALA A 237 16.74 -28.64 -5.63
N LYS A 238 18.01 -28.20 -5.78
CA LYS A 238 19.18 -29.11 -5.92
C LYS A 238 19.37 -30.00 -4.70
N LYS A 239 19.19 -29.46 -3.49
CA LYS A 239 19.26 -30.27 -2.25
C LYS A 239 18.15 -31.31 -2.18
N LEU A 240 16.92 -30.95 -2.53
CA LEU A 240 15.77 -31.86 -2.56
C LEU A 240 15.97 -32.96 -3.61
N LEU A 241 16.49 -32.65 -4.80
CA LEU A 241 16.84 -33.66 -5.82
C LEU A 241 17.86 -34.66 -5.28
N LYS A 242 18.93 -34.19 -4.61
CA LYS A 242 19.95 -35.07 -3.99
C LYS A 242 19.39 -35.96 -2.87
N LEU A 243 18.31 -35.54 -2.22
CA LEU A 243 17.61 -36.32 -1.19
C LEU A 243 16.56 -37.28 -1.78
N GLY A 244 16.42 -37.32 -3.11
CA GLY A 244 15.51 -38.23 -3.82
C GLY A 244 14.05 -37.77 -3.86
N ALA A 245 13.77 -36.46 -3.63
CA ALA A 245 12.42 -35.92 -3.80
C ALA A 245 11.99 -35.95 -5.28
N THR A 246 10.69 -36.14 -5.53
CA THR A 246 10.15 -36.13 -6.90
C THR A 246 10.06 -34.72 -7.46
N THR A 247 10.02 -34.60 -8.78
CA THR A 247 9.90 -33.31 -9.47
C THR A 247 8.65 -32.56 -9.07
N GLU A 248 7.53 -33.27 -8.83
CA GLU A 248 6.27 -32.72 -8.36
C GLU A 248 6.39 -32.14 -6.94
N MET A 249 6.99 -32.89 -6.02
CA MET A 249 7.21 -32.43 -4.63
C MET A 249 8.11 -31.19 -4.59
N ILE A 250 9.12 -31.11 -5.47
CA ILE A 250 10.01 -29.96 -5.57
C ILE A 250 9.26 -28.76 -6.16
N SER A 251 8.45 -28.97 -7.18
CA SER A 251 7.62 -27.93 -7.78
C SER A 251 6.66 -27.33 -6.76
N GLU A 252 5.95 -28.15 -5.99
CA GLU A 252 5.04 -27.69 -4.92
C GLU A 252 5.77 -26.94 -3.79
N SER A 253 7.02 -27.31 -3.51
CA SER A 253 7.79 -26.70 -2.41
C SER A 253 8.55 -25.44 -2.80
N THR A 254 8.79 -25.21 -4.09
CA THR A 254 9.68 -24.15 -4.58
C THR A 254 9.06 -23.23 -5.62
N ASP A 255 7.83 -23.51 -6.05
CA ASP A 255 7.14 -22.82 -7.16
C ASP A 255 7.92 -22.85 -8.51
N LEU A 256 8.93 -23.71 -8.63
CA LEU A 256 9.65 -23.90 -9.88
C LEU A 256 8.84 -24.75 -10.86
N GLY A 257 8.82 -24.34 -12.12
CA GLY A 257 8.20 -25.14 -13.18
C GLY A 257 8.93 -26.50 -13.37
N LEU A 258 8.17 -27.56 -13.68
CA LEU A 258 8.69 -28.91 -13.88
C LEU A 258 9.86 -29.00 -14.87
N GLU A 259 9.80 -28.22 -15.97
CA GLU A 259 10.89 -28.16 -16.95
C GLU A 259 12.20 -27.61 -16.36
N ALA A 260 12.12 -26.63 -15.46
CA ALA A 260 13.31 -26.09 -14.80
C ALA A 260 13.92 -27.11 -13.83
N ILE A 261 13.10 -27.89 -13.14
CA ILE A 261 13.54 -28.94 -12.23
C ILE A 261 14.17 -30.10 -13.01
N GLU A 262 13.60 -30.49 -14.14
CA GLU A 262 14.19 -31.54 -15.02
C GLU A 262 15.56 -31.11 -15.57
N ARG A 263 15.74 -29.86 -15.98
CA ARG A 263 17.06 -29.33 -16.37
C ARG A 263 18.07 -29.38 -15.22
N LEU A 264 17.65 -28.98 -14.01
CA LEU A 264 18.49 -29.06 -12.82
C LEU A 264 18.91 -30.49 -12.49
N LYS A 265 18.04 -31.46 -12.73
CA LYS A 265 18.33 -32.89 -12.54
C LYS A 265 19.39 -33.38 -13.55
N GLN A 266 19.18 -33.04 -14.82
CA GLN A 266 20.18 -33.37 -15.87
C GLN A 266 21.55 -32.75 -15.58
N ASP A 267 21.60 -31.48 -15.12
CA ASP A 267 22.86 -30.81 -14.75
C ASP A 267 23.55 -31.41 -13.52
N LEU A 268 22.83 -32.16 -12.68
CA LEU A 268 23.38 -32.82 -11.50
C LEU A 268 23.85 -34.25 -11.81
N GLU A 269 23.38 -34.86 -12.91
CA GLU A 269 23.75 -36.21 -13.37
C GLU A 269 24.89 -36.18 -14.42
N ALA A 270 25.21 -34.98 -14.98
CA ALA A 270 26.29 -34.76 -15.93
C ALA A 270 27.61 -34.45 -15.21
#